data_4fb65facb455453a821fe5195139e637
#
_entry.id   4fb65facb455453a821fe5195139e637
#
_cell.length_a   1.000
_cell.length_b   1.000
_cell.length_c   1.000
_cell.angle_alpha   90.00
_cell.angle_beta   90.00
_cell.angle_gamma   90.00
#
_symmetry.space_group_name_H-M   'P 1'
#
loop_
_entity.id
_entity.type
_entity.pdbx_description
1 polymer ?
#
loop_
_entity_poly.entity_id
_entity_poly.type
_entity_poly.pdbx_seq_one_letter_code
_entity_poly.pdbx_strand_id
1 'polypeptide(L)'
;MGAGFTGLWTGIYLLRQSPTLRVAVLEKEIAGFGASGRNGGWCSALFPWSSETLAKEFGLDAAQAMRKAMIASVDEIGRITAELGIDCDYQKAGTYNLIRSDAQRHRAISEIELANKYQVDQLQLKTSEAVPRATRSQGAVFDPACASIHPAKLVRGLADAFVRLGGSLFESTEVESFSTGSVLTSRGVFRAEYVVDALEGYRPTITGQKRRSLPLYSLMIATEPIPGSVLDDLGLLPGVTFADFRNLIIYGQRTKDNRIAFGGRGAPYHFGSRIKAKYDTVAKIHEHLERELKSMFPTLGGYRITHRWGGALGVTRDWMASVNLNPVTKLAQAGGYVGDGVSTSHLAGKTLADLILGIPSPESRLCFVNHQSPNWEVEPLRFIAARGAMVAAGLADQIEGTTGRSSFISKIIRWLTGR
;
A
#
# COMPACT_ATOMS: atom_id res chain seq x y z
N MET A 1 13.03 8.25 -10.90
CA MET A 1 13.49 8.74 -9.59
C MET A 1 12.75 7.96 -8.52
N GLY A 2 13.48 7.33 -7.58
CA GLY A 2 13.00 6.38 -6.57
C GLY A 2 13.08 4.92 -7.03
N ALA A 3 13.85 4.10 -6.31
CA ALA A 3 13.98 2.65 -6.52
C ALA A 3 13.05 1.86 -5.59
N GLY A 4 11.82 2.35 -5.42
CA GLY A 4 10.70 1.59 -4.86
C GLY A 4 10.02 0.74 -5.92
N PHE A 5 8.93 0.08 -5.55
CA PHE A 5 8.16 -0.75 -6.48
C PHE A 5 7.78 -0.02 -7.77
N THR A 6 7.26 1.20 -7.69
CA THR A 6 6.80 1.98 -8.86
C THR A 6 7.92 2.19 -9.87
N GLY A 7 9.07 2.72 -9.42
CA GLY A 7 10.20 3.02 -10.33
C GLY A 7 10.80 1.76 -10.93
N LEU A 8 10.94 0.69 -10.14
CA LEU A 8 11.50 -0.58 -10.62
C LEU A 8 10.54 -1.30 -11.58
N TRP A 9 9.23 -1.39 -11.27
CA TRP A 9 8.26 -1.95 -12.19
C TRP A 9 8.20 -1.16 -13.51
N THR A 10 8.17 0.19 -13.46
CA THR A 10 8.22 1.02 -14.67
C THR A 10 9.46 0.69 -15.50
N GLY A 11 10.64 0.65 -14.86
CA GLY A 11 11.90 0.35 -15.56
C GLY A 11 11.91 -1.05 -16.17
N ILE A 12 11.43 -2.06 -15.46
CA ILE A 12 11.35 -3.45 -15.95
C ILE A 12 10.41 -3.55 -17.15
N TYR A 13 9.20 -2.96 -17.07
CA TYR A 13 8.26 -3.00 -18.21
C TYR A 13 8.78 -2.23 -19.43
N LEU A 14 9.44 -1.07 -19.24
CA LEU A 14 10.09 -0.35 -20.33
C LEU A 14 11.14 -1.21 -21.04
N LEU A 15 12.04 -1.85 -20.29
CA LEU A 15 13.10 -2.69 -20.85
C LEU A 15 12.58 -3.99 -21.47
N ARG A 16 11.51 -4.58 -20.93
CA ARG A 16 10.90 -5.78 -21.52
C ARG A 16 10.21 -5.49 -22.85
N GLN A 17 9.55 -4.33 -22.96
CA GLN A 17 8.82 -3.93 -24.18
C GLN A 17 9.75 -3.29 -25.22
N SER A 18 10.84 -2.65 -24.79
CA SER A 18 11.84 -2.03 -25.66
C SER A 18 13.26 -2.20 -25.09
N PRO A 19 13.92 -3.36 -25.37
CA PRO A 19 15.23 -3.69 -24.79
C PRO A 19 16.37 -2.74 -25.17
N THR A 20 16.20 -1.90 -26.20
CA THR A 20 17.20 -0.92 -26.64
C THR A 20 17.15 0.38 -25.86
N LEU A 21 16.14 0.58 -25.02
CA LEU A 21 16.04 1.79 -24.21
C LEU A 21 17.16 1.86 -23.17
N ARG A 22 17.64 3.07 -22.94
CA ARG A 22 18.52 3.38 -21.81
C ARG A 22 17.66 3.88 -20.65
N VAL A 23 17.47 3.05 -19.63
CA VAL A 23 16.67 3.37 -18.45
C VAL A 23 17.57 3.49 -17.24
N ALA A 24 17.52 4.63 -16.55
CA ALA A 24 18.23 4.86 -15.30
C ALA A 24 17.24 5.04 -14.13
N VAL A 25 17.51 4.40 -13.00
CA VAL A 25 16.79 4.58 -11.74
C VAL A 25 17.73 5.22 -10.73
N LEU A 26 17.33 6.36 -10.15
CA LEU A 26 18.08 7.12 -9.16
C LEU A 26 17.43 6.93 -7.79
N GLU A 27 18.22 6.54 -6.80
CA GLU A 27 17.78 6.27 -5.43
C GLU A 27 18.71 6.96 -4.42
N LYS A 28 18.13 7.66 -3.47
CA LYS A 28 18.89 8.36 -2.43
C LYS A 28 19.67 7.40 -1.54
N GLU A 29 19.03 6.33 -1.10
CA GLU A 29 19.57 5.35 -0.19
C GLU A 29 19.92 4.05 -0.95
N ILE A 30 19.18 2.99 -0.68
CA ILE A 30 19.24 1.70 -1.38
C ILE A 30 17.85 1.36 -1.94
N ALA A 31 17.80 0.55 -2.98
CA ALA A 31 16.52 0.09 -3.54
C ALA A 31 15.64 -0.55 -2.46
N GLY A 32 14.41 -0.05 -2.34
CA GLY A 32 13.46 -0.50 -1.33
C GLY A 32 13.61 0.15 0.04
N PHE A 33 14.44 1.15 0.24
CA PHE A 33 14.59 1.85 1.52
C PHE A 33 13.26 2.42 2.04
N GLY A 34 12.39 2.90 1.17
CA GLY A 34 11.08 3.43 1.53
C GLY A 34 10.04 2.36 1.86
N ALA A 35 8.76 2.71 1.72
CA ALA A 35 7.62 1.83 2.01
C ALA A 35 7.66 0.50 1.25
N SER A 36 8.27 0.45 0.08
CA SER A 36 8.37 -0.77 -0.74
C SER A 36 9.08 -1.92 -0.05
N GLY A 37 10.15 -1.65 0.72
CA GLY A 37 10.85 -2.70 1.48
C GLY A 37 10.35 -2.88 2.92
N ARG A 38 9.43 -2.02 3.39
CA ARG A 38 9.01 -1.91 4.80
C ARG A 38 7.53 -2.14 5.04
N ASN A 39 6.74 -2.40 3.98
CA ASN A 39 5.30 -2.64 4.10
C ASN A 39 4.99 -3.97 4.79
N GLY A 40 3.72 -4.23 5.05
CA GLY A 40 3.26 -5.43 5.73
C GLY A 40 3.18 -6.69 4.88
N GLY A 41 3.66 -6.64 3.64
CA GLY A 41 3.70 -7.80 2.75
C GLY A 41 2.36 -8.24 2.18
N TRP A 42 1.37 -7.35 2.14
CA TRP A 42 0.09 -7.60 1.49
C TRP A 42 0.14 -7.22 0.01
N CYS A 43 0.03 -8.21 -0.86
CA CYS A 43 -0.21 -8.04 -2.28
C CYS A 43 -1.71 -8.24 -2.53
N SER A 44 -2.50 -7.20 -2.26
CA SER A 44 -3.96 -7.24 -2.30
C SER A 44 -4.52 -6.51 -3.52
N ALA A 45 -5.73 -6.86 -3.93
CA ALA A 45 -6.45 -6.15 -4.98
C ALA A 45 -7.19 -4.90 -4.47
N LEU A 46 -6.87 -4.41 -3.27
CA LEU A 46 -7.41 -3.17 -2.74
C LEU A 46 -6.91 -1.96 -3.54
N PHE A 47 -7.82 -1.00 -3.73
CA PHE A 47 -7.52 0.30 -4.33
C PHE A 47 -7.91 1.41 -3.35
N PRO A 48 -7.22 2.56 -3.32
CA PRO A 48 -7.51 3.60 -2.33
C PRO A 48 -8.95 4.09 -2.30
N TRP A 49 -9.62 4.26 -3.46
CA TRP A 49 -11.05 4.54 -3.54
C TRP A 49 -11.87 3.25 -3.64
N SER A 50 -13.01 3.23 -2.95
CA SER A 50 -13.97 2.12 -3.05
C SER A 50 -14.59 2.02 -4.44
N SER A 51 -15.07 0.84 -4.81
CA SER A 51 -15.81 0.65 -6.08
C SER A 51 -17.04 1.55 -6.16
N GLU A 52 -17.68 1.86 -5.02
CA GLU A 52 -18.81 2.80 -4.98
C GLU A 52 -18.37 4.22 -5.35
N THR A 53 -17.26 4.69 -4.79
CA THR A 53 -16.72 6.03 -5.08
C THR A 53 -16.29 6.13 -6.55
N LEU A 54 -15.59 5.11 -7.06
CA LEU A 54 -15.20 5.05 -8.47
C LEU A 54 -16.41 5.04 -9.40
N ALA A 55 -17.46 4.27 -9.08
CA ALA A 55 -18.66 4.20 -9.90
C ALA A 55 -19.46 5.51 -9.90
N LYS A 56 -19.48 6.24 -8.80
CA LYS A 56 -20.11 7.57 -8.71
C LYS A 56 -19.37 8.61 -9.56
N GLU A 57 -18.03 8.56 -9.56
CA GLU A 57 -17.20 9.58 -10.22
C GLU A 57 -16.99 9.27 -11.72
N PHE A 58 -16.75 8.01 -12.05
CA PHE A 58 -16.31 7.60 -13.39
C PHE A 58 -17.26 6.62 -14.10
N GLY A 59 -18.35 6.21 -13.45
CA GLY A 59 -19.29 5.21 -13.96
C GLY A 59 -18.95 3.77 -13.57
N LEU A 60 -19.95 2.89 -13.71
CA LEU A 60 -19.86 1.49 -13.29
C LEU A 60 -18.76 0.73 -14.04
N ASP A 61 -18.68 0.89 -15.36
CA ASP A 61 -17.71 0.20 -16.20
C ASP A 61 -16.26 0.53 -15.78
N ALA A 62 -16.00 1.80 -15.44
CA ALA A 62 -14.70 2.24 -14.97
C ALA A 62 -14.32 1.62 -13.61
N ALA A 63 -15.29 1.55 -12.68
CA ALA A 63 -15.08 0.89 -11.39
C ALA A 63 -14.80 -0.61 -11.55
N GLN A 64 -15.55 -1.28 -12.41
CA GLN A 64 -15.36 -2.70 -12.72
C GLN A 64 -14.00 -2.95 -13.41
N ALA A 65 -13.63 -2.10 -14.38
CA ALA A 65 -12.34 -2.20 -15.07
C ALA A 65 -11.17 -2.04 -14.09
N MET A 66 -11.23 -1.05 -13.18
CA MET A 66 -10.20 -0.83 -12.16
C MET A 66 -10.07 -2.04 -11.23
N ARG A 67 -11.19 -2.57 -10.72
CA ARG A 67 -11.15 -3.72 -9.82
C ARG A 67 -10.60 -4.98 -10.50
N LYS A 68 -11.02 -5.26 -11.74
CA LYS A 68 -10.49 -6.36 -12.56
C LYS A 68 -8.98 -6.21 -12.77
N ALA A 69 -8.51 -5.00 -13.07
CA ALA A 69 -7.08 -4.72 -13.24
C ALA A 69 -6.29 -4.92 -11.95
N MET A 70 -6.85 -4.54 -10.79
CA MET A 70 -6.23 -4.76 -9.49
C MET A 70 -6.12 -6.26 -9.14
N ILE A 71 -7.17 -7.05 -9.38
CA ILE A 71 -7.16 -8.51 -9.20
C ILE A 71 -6.12 -9.16 -10.11
N ALA A 72 -6.13 -8.80 -11.41
CA ALA A 72 -5.14 -9.28 -12.37
C ALA A 72 -3.71 -8.90 -11.99
N SER A 73 -3.51 -7.72 -11.39
CA SER A 73 -2.20 -7.27 -10.92
C SER A 73 -1.62 -8.15 -9.81
N VAL A 74 -2.46 -8.66 -8.92
CA VAL A 74 -2.02 -9.63 -7.89
C VAL A 74 -1.46 -10.90 -8.53
N ASP A 75 -2.20 -11.47 -9.49
CA ASP A 75 -1.79 -12.69 -10.19
C ASP A 75 -0.54 -12.47 -11.06
N GLU A 76 -0.49 -11.32 -11.73
CA GLU A 76 0.63 -10.96 -12.60
C GLU A 76 1.94 -10.75 -11.81
N ILE A 77 1.89 -10.20 -10.59
CA ILE A 77 3.07 -10.12 -9.71
C ILE A 77 3.61 -11.53 -9.44
N GLY A 78 2.76 -12.49 -9.09
CA GLY A 78 3.20 -13.87 -8.88
C GLY A 78 3.82 -14.49 -10.12
N ARG A 79 3.21 -14.30 -11.29
CA ARG A 79 3.71 -14.79 -12.57
C ARG A 79 5.04 -14.18 -12.95
N ILE A 80 5.16 -12.86 -12.89
CA ILE A 80 6.39 -12.14 -13.30
C ILE A 80 7.54 -12.38 -12.32
N THR A 81 7.29 -12.45 -11.03
CA THR A 81 8.35 -12.76 -10.07
C THR A 81 8.92 -14.15 -10.30
N ALA A 82 8.07 -15.14 -10.59
CA ALA A 82 8.52 -16.49 -10.98
C ALA A 82 9.35 -16.46 -12.28
N GLU A 83 8.87 -15.76 -13.31
CA GLU A 83 9.55 -15.61 -14.60
C GLU A 83 10.92 -14.94 -14.46
N LEU A 84 11.02 -13.91 -13.61
CA LEU A 84 12.28 -13.19 -13.35
C LEU A 84 13.19 -13.89 -12.34
N GLY A 85 12.80 -15.05 -11.79
CA GLY A 85 13.56 -15.80 -10.80
C GLY A 85 13.65 -15.07 -9.45
N ILE A 86 12.62 -14.31 -9.06
CA ILE A 86 12.57 -13.57 -7.80
C ILE A 86 11.85 -14.41 -6.74
N ASP A 87 12.60 -14.97 -5.78
CA ASP A 87 12.00 -15.59 -4.59
C ASP A 87 11.65 -14.51 -3.56
N CYS A 88 10.42 -14.08 -3.56
CA CYS A 88 9.88 -13.10 -2.63
C CYS A 88 8.84 -13.69 -1.66
N ASP A 89 8.84 -14.99 -1.47
CA ASP A 89 7.88 -15.72 -0.63
C ASP A 89 6.41 -15.49 -1.06
N TYR A 90 6.16 -15.27 -2.36
CA TYR A 90 4.82 -15.02 -2.87
C TYR A 90 3.91 -16.24 -2.64
N GLN A 91 2.80 -16.01 -1.94
CA GLN A 91 1.80 -17.05 -1.69
C GLN A 91 0.39 -16.45 -1.72
N LYS A 92 -0.41 -16.83 -2.73
CA LYS A 92 -1.80 -16.38 -2.87
C LYS A 92 -2.71 -17.29 -2.05
N ALA A 93 -3.03 -16.87 -0.82
CA ALA A 93 -3.89 -17.59 0.11
C ALA A 93 -5.13 -16.79 0.55
N GLY A 94 -5.28 -15.58 0.02
CA GLY A 94 -6.37 -14.68 0.36
C GLY A 94 -6.16 -13.92 1.68
N THR A 95 -7.17 -13.13 2.03
CA THR A 95 -7.19 -12.35 3.27
C THR A 95 -8.50 -12.54 4.02
N TYR A 96 -8.44 -12.53 5.35
CA TYR A 96 -9.60 -12.52 6.24
C TYR A 96 -9.75 -11.13 6.89
N ASN A 97 -10.83 -10.43 6.58
CA ASN A 97 -11.25 -9.26 7.33
C ASN A 97 -12.19 -9.72 8.44
N LEU A 98 -11.66 -9.85 9.66
CA LEU A 98 -12.35 -10.40 10.82
C LEU A 98 -13.46 -9.47 11.31
N ILE A 99 -14.58 -10.05 11.72
CA ILE A 99 -15.72 -9.37 12.35
C ILE A 99 -15.66 -9.63 13.85
N ARG A 100 -15.42 -8.59 14.67
CA ARG A 100 -15.20 -8.70 16.11
C ARG A 100 -16.17 -7.88 16.95
N SER A 101 -17.13 -7.22 16.31
CA SER A 101 -18.22 -6.47 16.95
C SER A 101 -19.39 -6.29 15.99
N ASP A 102 -20.56 -5.89 16.50
CA ASP A 102 -21.73 -5.62 15.67
C ASP A 102 -21.50 -4.44 14.70
N ALA A 103 -20.78 -3.40 15.15
CA ALA A 103 -20.39 -2.30 14.27
C ALA A 103 -19.53 -2.78 13.08
N GLN A 104 -18.62 -3.72 13.34
CA GLN A 104 -17.81 -4.34 12.28
C GLN A 104 -18.65 -5.27 11.39
N ARG A 105 -19.64 -5.98 11.95
CA ARG A 105 -20.58 -6.81 11.18
C ARG A 105 -21.39 -5.98 10.18
N HIS A 106 -21.89 -4.82 10.58
CA HIS A 106 -22.60 -3.93 9.66
C HIS A 106 -21.71 -3.49 8.48
N ARG A 107 -20.45 -3.15 8.75
CA ARG A 107 -19.48 -2.79 7.68
C ARG A 107 -19.19 -3.96 6.74
N ALA A 108 -19.02 -5.16 7.29
CA ALA A 108 -18.79 -6.38 6.53
C ALA A 108 -19.95 -6.71 5.59
N ILE A 109 -21.19 -6.61 6.10
CA ILE A 109 -22.40 -6.83 5.28
C ILE A 109 -22.49 -5.77 4.18
N SER A 110 -22.30 -4.49 4.52
CA SER A 110 -22.31 -3.41 3.52
C SER A 110 -21.23 -3.60 2.43
N GLU A 111 -20.05 -4.10 2.78
CA GLU A 111 -19.00 -4.36 1.79
C GLU A 111 -19.40 -5.48 0.82
N ILE A 112 -20.00 -6.57 1.31
CA ILE A 112 -20.51 -7.65 0.47
C ILE A 112 -21.70 -7.16 -0.42
N GLU A 113 -22.61 -6.38 0.13
CA GLU A 113 -23.73 -5.81 -0.63
C GLU A 113 -23.23 -4.90 -1.76
N LEU A 114 -22.21 -4.06 -1.50
CA LEU A 114 -21.57 -3.23 -2.51
C LEU A 114 -20.83 -4.07 -3.55
N ALA A 115 -20.09 -5.09 -3.14
CA ALA A 115 -19.40 -6.02 -4.04
C ALA A 115 -20.41 -6.70 -4.99
N ASN A 116 -21.51 -7.20 -4.47
CA ASN A 116 -22.59 -7.80 -5.26
C ASN A 116 -23.27 -6.78 -6.20
N LYS A 117 -23.55 -5.58 -5.69
CA LYS A 117 -24.15 -4.48 -6.47
C LYS A 117 -23.32 -4.08 -7.67
N TYR A 118 -22.00 -3.99 -7.48
CA TYR A 118 -21.10 -3.58 -8.54
C TYR A 118 -20.50 -4.76 -9.32
N GLN A 119 -20.80 -6.00 -8.92
CA GLN A 119 -20.33 -7.24 -9.57
C GLN A 119 -18.81 -7.25 -9.81
N VAL A 120 -18.05 -6.78 -8.81
CA VAL A 120 -16.61 -6.55 -8.96
C VAL A 120 -15.75 -7.54 -8.16
N ASP A 121 -16.35 -8.27 -7.21
CA ASP A 121 -15.60 -9.06 -6.23
C ASP A 121 -16.15 -10.48 -6.05
N GLN A 122 -15.27 -11.37 -5.58
CA GLN A 122 -15.60 -12.72 -5.14
C GLN A 122 -15.56 -12.84 -3.61
N LEU A 123 -16.00 -11.79 -2.91
CA LEU A 123 -16.00 -11.75 -1.46
C LEU A 123 -16.93 -12.83 -0.88
N GLN A 124 -16.48 -13.49 0.18
CA GLN A 124 -17.21 -14.57 0.83
C GLN A 124 -17.38 -14.28 2.31
N LEU A 125 -18.63 -14.27 2.79
CA LEU A 125 -18.87 -14.26 4.22
C LEU A 125 -18.58 -15.65 4.80
N LYS A 126 -17.69 -15.74 5.75
CA LYS A 126 -17.32 -16.98 6.45
C LYS A 126 -17.82 -16.95 7.90
N THR A 127 -18.22 -18.11 8.40
CA THR A 127 -18.63 -18.28 9.80
C THR A 127 -17.42 -18.28 10.74
N SER A 128 -17.66 -18.15 12.04
CA SER A 128 -16.61 -18.11 13.07
C SER A 128 -15.74 -19.36 13.12
N GLU A 129 -16.28 -20.52 12.71
CA GLU A 129 -15.58 -21.80 12.73
C GLU A 129 -14.58 -21.95 11.57
N ALA A 130 -14.80 -21.18 10.49
CA ALA A 130 -14.04 -21.25 9.24
C ALA A 130 -13.00 -20.14 9.06
N VAL A 131 -12.69 -19.41 10.14
CA VAL A 131 -11.79 -18.23 10.08
C VAL A 131 -10.73 -18.30 11.20
N PRO A 132 -9.66 -17.48 11.16
CA PRO A 132 -8.70 -17.40 12.23
C PRO A 132 -9.36 -17.18 13.61
N ARG A 133 -8.92 -17.92 14.61
CA ARG A 133 -9.49 -17.96 15.98
C ARG A 133 -9.11 -16.72 16.79
N ALA A 134 -9.49 -15.56 16.31
CA ALA A 134 -9.34 -14.31 17.04
C ALA A 134 -10.39 -14.18 18.14
N THR A 135 -10.04 -13.49 19.23
CA THR A 135 -11.00 -13.19 20.30
C THR A 135 -12.21 -12.43 19.79
N ARG A 136 -13.40 -12.77 20.25
CA ARG A 136 -14.69 -12.19 19.85
C ARG A 136 -14.97 -12.30 18.34
N SER A 137 -14.34 -13.25 17.63
CA SER A 137 -14.62 -13.45 16.21
C SER A 137 -16.06 -13.88 16.00
N GLN A 138 -16.77 -13.16 15.14
CA GLN A 138 -18.15 -13.45 14.70
C GLN A 138 -18.16 -13.93 13.23
N GLY A 139 -16.99 -14.27 12.68
CA GLY A 139 -16.76 -14.61 11.28
C GLY A 139 -15.81 -13.63 10.60
N ALA A 140 -15.77 -13.66 9.29
CA ALA A 140 -14.96 -12.75 8.46
C ALA A 140 -15.55 -12.58 7.06
N VAL A 141 -15.14 -11.52 6.39
CA VAL A 141 -15.17 -11.45 4.92
C VAL A 141 -13.84 -11.98 4.39
N PHE A 142 -13.89 -12.98 3.54
CA PHE A 142 -12.74 -13.53 2.86
C PHE A 142 -12.66 -12.97 1.44
N ASP A 143 -11.50 -12.39 1.09
CA ASP A 143 -11.16 -11.97 -0.28
C ASP A 143 -10.05 -12.89 -0.82
N PRO A 144 -10.31 -13.70 -1.87
CA PRO A 144 -9.31 -14.56 -2.49
C PRO A 144 -8.25 -13.76 -3.29
N ALA A 145 -8.50 -12.50 -3.61
CA ALA A 145 -7.62 -11.65 -4.41
C ALA A 145 -6.52 -10.99 -3.57
N CYS A 146 -5.85 -11.78 -2.75
CA CYS A 146 -4.72 -11.33 -1.93
C CYS A 146 -3.65 -12.40 -1.84
N ALA A 147 -2.38 -11.97 -1.90
CA ALA A 147 -1.23 -12.81 -1.63
C ALA A 147 -0.37 -12.19 -0.52
N SER A 148 0.38 -13.02 0.19
CA SER A 148 1.47 -12.57 1.04
C SER A 148 2.77 -12.52 0.27
N ILE A 149 3.66 -11.61 0.65
CA ILE A 149 5.03 -11.49 0.13
C ILE A 149 6.01 -11.11 1.25
N HIS A 150 7.29 -11.31 0.98
CA HIS A 150 8.36 -10.63 1.74
C HIS A 150 8.76 -9.35 0.99
N PRO A 151 8.38 -8.15 1.47
CA PRO A 151 8.49 -6.92 0.69
C PRO A 151 9.93 -6.55 0.32
N ALA A 152 10.89 -6.74 1.25
CA ALA A 152 12.29 -6.46 0.96
C ALA A 152 12.89 -7.43 -0.07
N LYS A 153 12.52 -8.71 -0.05
CA LYS A 153 12.93 -9.67 -1.09
C LYS A 153 12.36 -9.28 -2.45
N LEU A 154 11.08 -8.88 -2.50
CA LEU A 154 10.47 -8.45 -3.76
C LEU A 154 11.18 -7.24 -4.34
N VAL A 155 11.36 -6.16 -3.57
CA VAL A 155 11.96 -4.92 -4.12
C VAL A 155 13.43 -5.09 -4.48
N ARG A 156 14.21 -5.87 -3.70
CA ARG A 156 15.61 -6.16 -4.05
C ARG A 156 15.70 -7.07 -5.27
N GLY A 157 14.85 -8.10 -5.34
CA GLY A 157 14.79 -8.96 -6.54
C GLY A 157 14.38 -8.21 -7.80
N LEU A 158 13.48 -7.21 -7.69
CA LEU A 158 13.15 -6.31 -8.80
C LEU A 158 14.34 -5.44 -9.21
N ALA A 159 15.11 -4.91 -8.24
CA ALA A 159 16.31 -4.14 -8.54
C ALA A 159 17.35 -4.97 -9.30
N ASP A 160 17.59 -6.20 -8.85
CA ASP A 160 18.52 -7.13 -9.51
C ASP A 160 18.00 -7.51 -10.92
N ALA A 161 16.70 -7.77 -11.07
CA ALA A 161 16.10 -8.07 -12.37
C ALA A 161 16.17 -6.87 -13.32
N PHE A 162 15.94 -5.65 -12.84
CA PHE A 162 16.08 -4.43 -13.61
C PHE A 162 17.51 -4.26 -14.16
N VAL A 163 18.52 -4.52 -13.34
CA VAL A 163 19.94 -4.47 -13.78
C VAL A 163 20.24 -5.58 -14.80
N ARG A 164 19.76 -6.82 -14.56
CA ARG A 164 19.95 -7.92 -15.52
C ARG A 164 19.29 -7.64 -16.89
N LEU A 165 18.21 -6.87 -16.92
CA LEU A 165 17.55 -6.43 -18.16
C LEU A 165 18.28 -5.27 -18.86
N GLY A 166 19.40 -4.80 -18.33
CA GLY A 166 20.20 -3.71 -18.91
C GLY A 166 19.91 -2.33 -18.34
N GLY A 167 19.11 -2.24 -17.27
CA GLY A 167 18.85 -0.99 -16.56
C GLY A 167 20.06 -0.52 -15.74
N SER A 168 20.20 0.79 -15.56
CA SER A 168 21.23 1.40 -14.72
C SER A 168 20.64 1.87 -13.39
N LEU A 169 21.03 1.26 -12.29
CA LEU A 169 20.61 1.62 -10.93
C LEU A 169 21.70 2.42 -10.24
N PHE A 170 21.36 3.63 -9.79
CA PHE A 170 22.24 4.55 -9.06
C PHE A 170 21.71 4.71 -7.63
N GLU A 171 22.18 3.88 -6.72
CA GLU A 171 21.97 4.04 -5.27
C GLU A 171 22.85 5.17 -4.70
N SER A 172 22.56 5.64 -3.49
CA SER A 172 23.25 6.76 -2.83
C SER A 172 23.31 8.02 -3.73
N THR A 173 22.23 8.28 -4.49
CA THR A 173 22.14 9.38 -5.45
C THR A 173 20.85 10.17 -5.18
N GLU A 174 20.94 11.18 -4.30
CA GLU A 174 19.79 12.00 -3.91
C GLU A 174 19.37 12.94 -5.04
N VAL A 175 18.09 12.91 -5.38
CA VAL A 175 17.46 13.86 -6.29
C VAL A 175 17.06 15.11 -5.51
N GLU A 176 17.56 16.27 -5.92
CA GLU A 176 17.29 17.59 -5.30
C GLU A 176 16.13 18.30 -5.99
N SER A 177 16.13 18.24 -7.33
CA SER A 177 15.08 18.83 -8.17
C SER A 177 15.03 18.16 -9.54
N PHE A 178 13.93 18.37 -10.25
CA PHE A 178 13.79 17.91 -11.63
C PHE A 178 12.93 18.87 -12.47
N SER A 179 13.15 18.82 -13.77
CA SER A 179 12.40 19.56 -14.78
C SER A 179 12.34 18.74 -16.08
N THR A 180 11.74 19.30 -17.12
CA THR A 180 11.74 18.71 -18.46
C THR A 180 13.16 18.37 -18.88
N GLY A 181 13.41 17.10 -19.16
CA GLY A 181 14.69 16.60 -19.69
C GLY A 181 15.87 16.58 -18.70
N SER A 182 15.68 16.98 -17.42
CA SER A 182 16.80 17.15 -16.51
C SER A 182 16.44 16.77 -15.05
N VAL A 183 17.36 16.08 -14.39
CA VAL A 183 17.29 15.73 -12.96
C VAL A 183 18.60 16.16 -12.30
N LEU A 184 18.52 17.10 -11.34
CA LEU A 184 19.63 17.52 -10.52
C LEU A 184 19.76 16.58 -9.32
N THR A 185 20.97 16.09 -9.09
CA THR A 185 21.28 15.19 -8.00
C THR A 185 22.53 15.63 -7.24
N SER A 186 22.76 15.04 -6.07
CA SER A 186 24.00 15.21 -5.29
C SER A 186 25.27 14.79 -6.03
N ARG A 187 25.15 14.06 -7.14
CA ARG A 187 26.27 13.56 -7.96
C ARG A 187 26.37 14.19 -9.35
N GLY A 188 25.54 15.19 -9.63
CA GLY A 188 25.54 15.88 -10.93
C GLY A 188 24.16 15.84 -11.60
N VAL A 189 24.14 16.18 -12.89
CA VAL A 189 22.91 16.30 -13.65
C VAL A 189 22.73 15.10 -14.58
N PHE A 190 21.60 14.43 -14.45
CA PHE A 190 21.13 13.41 -15.39
C PHE A 190 20.23 14.05 -16.45
N ARG A 191 20.41 13.67 -17.70
CA ARG A 191 19.57 14.11 -18.83
C ARG A 191 18.81 12.91 -19.40
N ALA A 192 17.51 13.07 -19.61
CA ALA A 192 16.65 12.04 -20.15
C ALA A 192 15.49 12.65 -20.90
N GLU A 193 14.99 12.00 -21.94
CA GLU A 193 13.79 12.43 -22.65
C GLU A 193 12.57 12.42 -21.73
N TYR A 194 12.39 11.33 -20.96
CA TYR A 194 11.32 11.20 -19.97
C TYR A 194 11.89 11.22 -18.56
N VAL A 195 11.23 11.94 -17.68
CA VAL A 195 11.55 11.95 -16.24
C VAL A 195 10.35 11.44 -15.46
N VAL A 196 10.55 10.33 -14.73
CA VAL A 196 9.49 9.65 -13.95
C VAL A 196 9.66 9.95 -12.47
N ASP A 197 8.65 10.59 -11.86
CA ASP A 197 8.53 10.77 -10.42
C ASP A 197 7.82 9.55 -9.80
N ALA A 198 8.60 8.67 -9.15
CA ALA A 198 8.14 7.51 -8.40
C ALA A 198 8.52 7.60 -6.90
N LEU A 199 8.57 8.84 -6.36
CA LEU A 199 9.05 9.12 -5.01
C LEU A 199 7.98 8.91 -3.92
N GLU A 200 6.73 8.84 -4.30
CA GLU A 200 5.55 8.53 -3.46
C GLU A 200 5.58 9.32 -2.13
N GLY A 201 5.74 8.67 -0.96
CA GLY A 201 5.79 9.30 0.36
C GLY A 201 6.97 10.28 0.54
N TYR A 202 8.03 10.14 -0.25
CA TYR A 202 9.21 11.02 -0.22
C TYR A 202 9.10 12.23 -1.16
N ARG A 203 8.07 12.32 -1.99
CA ARG A 203 7.86 13.45 -2.90
C ARG A 203 7.93 14.83 -2.22
N PRO A 204 7.43 15.02 -0.98
CA PRO A 204 7.55 16.30 -0.29
C PRO A 204 8.98 16.76 0.03
N THR A 205 9.99 15.89 -0.12
CA THR A 205 11.41 16.27 0.06
C THR A 205 11.95 17.08 -1.13
N ILE A 206 11.30 16.96 -2.31
CA ILE A 206 11.70 17.72 -3.50
C ILE A 206 11.21 19.16 -3.41
N THR A 207 12.07 20.08 -3.81
CA THR A 207 11.75 21.52 -3.87
C THR A 207 10.47 21.76 -4.68
N GLY A 208 9.53 22.52 -4.11
CA GLY A 208 8.24 22.85 -4.73
C GLY A 208 7.16 21.75 -4.63
N GLN A 209 7.47 20.53 -4.14
CA GLN A 209 6.53 19.41 -4.11
C GLN A 209 5.87 19.16 -2.73
N LYS A 210 6.12 19.99 -1.71
CA LYS A 210 5.69 19.78 -0.31
C LYS A 210 4.19 19.57 -0.09
N ARG A 211 3.35 20.01 -1.02
CA ARG A 211 1.89 19.94 -0.91
C ARG A 211 1.26 18.85 -1.78
N ARG A 212 2.06 18.12 -2.56
CA ARG A 212 1.56 17.10 -3.49
C ARG A 212 1.16 15.80 -2.80
N SER A 213 1.86 15.44 -1.72
CA SER A 213 1.50 14.28 -0.89
C SER A 213 1.76 14.56 0.58
N LEU A 214 1.03 13.88 1.44
CA LEU A 214 1.18 13.93 2.90
C LEU A 214 1.90 12.64 3.33
N PRO A 215 3.12 12.71 3.93
CA PRO A 215 3.78 11.52 4.45
C PRO A 215 3.12 11.09 5.77
N LEU A 216 2.36 10.00 5.73
CA LEU A 216 1.83 9.32 6.91
C LEU A 216 2.65 8.07 7.19
N TYR A 217 2.85 7.76 8.46
CA TYR A 217 3.60 6.58 8.84
C TYR A 217 2.69 5.38 9.13
N SER A 218 3.08 4.22 8.66
CA SER A 218 2.59 2.93 9.11
C SER A 218 3.70 2.21 9.84
N LEU A 219 3.41 1.71 11.06
CA LEU A 219 4.39 1.04 11.89
C LEU A 219 4.09 -0.44 11.99
N MET A 220 5.14 -1.24 12.14
CA MET A 220 5.11 -2.69 12.09
C MET A 220 5.86 -3.30 13.28
N ILE A 221 5.40 -4.46 13.70
CA ILE A 221 6.10 -5.37 14.60
C ILE A 221 6.21 -6.76 13.96
N ALA A 222 7.19 -7.56 14.38
CA ALA A 222 7.18 -8.99 14.10
C ALA A 222 7.58 -9.77 15.34
N THR A 223 6.91 -10.91 15.51
CA THR A 223 7.22 -11.87 16.60
C THR A 223 8.54 -12.59 16.34
N GLU A 224 9.05 -13.30 17.33
CA GLU A 224 9.97 -14.40 17.09
C GLU A 224 9.26 -15.50 16.27
N PRO A 225 9.99 -16.47 15.68
CA PRO A 225 9.37 -17.63 15.04
C PRO A 225 8.47 -18.39 16.02
N ILE A 226 7.27 -18.76 15.57
CA ILE A 226 6.26 -19.47 16.35
C ILE A 226 6.16 -20.89 15.77
N PRO A 227 6.00 -21.94 16.60
CA PRO A 227 5.77 -23.28 16.07
C PRO A 227 4.59 -23.29 15.09
N GLY A 228 4.78 -23.91 13.90
CA GLY A 228 3.77 -23.94 12.86
C GLY A 228 2.42 -24.50 13.34
N SER A 229 2.45 -25.54 14.18
CA SER A 229 1.24 -26.13 14.79
C SER A 229 0.41 -25.12 15.59
N VAL A 230 1.06 -24.21 16.33
CA VAL A 230 0.35 -23.16 17.08
C VAL A 230 -0.37 -22.19 16.13
N LEU A 231 0.28 -21.81 15.02
CA LEU A 231 -0.33 -20.94 14.03
C LEU A 231 -1.44 -21.64 13.24
N ASP A 232 -1.25 -22.93 12.92
CA ASP A 232 -2.26 -23.74 12.26
C ASP A 232 -3.50 -23.93 13.14
N ASP A 233 -3.31 -24.18 14.43
CA ASP A 233 -4.40 -24.24 15.43
C ASP A 233 -5.17 -22.93 15.55
N LEU A 234 -4.51 -21.79 15.33
CA LEU A 234 -5.15 -20.48 15.27
C LEU A 234 -5.84 -20.21 13.92
N GLY A 235 -5.70 -21.07 12.94
CA GLY A 235 -6.19 -20.85 11.56
C GLY A 235 -5.38 -19.80 10.78
N LEU A 236 -4.20 -19.44 11.29
CA LEU A 236 -3.25 -18.57 10.61
C LEU A 236 -2.37 -19.40 9.68
N LEU A 237 -2.98 -19.94 8.61
CA LEU A 237 -2.31 -20.82 7.66
C LEU A 237 -1.21 -20.09 6.88
N PRO A 238 -0.24 -20.82 6.27
CA PRO A 238 0.80 -20.22 5.45
C PRO A 238 0.22 -19.33 4.34
N GLY A 239 0.78 -18.12 4.19
CA GLY A 239 0.35 -17.16 3.17
C GLY A 239 -0.92 -16.38 3.48
N VAL A 240 -1.64 -16.73 4.54
CA VAL A 240 -2.85 -16.01 4.95
C VAL A 240 -2.49 -14.64 5.49
N THR A 241 -3.24 -13.65 5.03
CA THR A 241 -3.23 -12.31 5.60
C THR A 241 -4.54 -12.03 6.35
N PHE A 242 -4.51 -11.13 7.33
CA PHE A 242 -5.69 -10.83 8.14
C PHE A 242 -5.73 -9.37 8.60
N ALA A 243 -6.94 -8.85 8.73
CA ALA A 243 -7.28 -7.54 9.32
C ALA A 243 -8.57 -7.64 10.12
N ASP A 244 -9.09 -6.53 10.62
CA ASP A 244 -10.47 -6.41 11.07
C ASP A 244 -11.12 -5.11 10.55
N PHE A 245 -12.42 -4.98 10.73
CA PHE A 245 -13.21 -3.85 10.23
C PHE A 245 -13.19 -2.60 11.13
N ARG A 246 -12.11 -2.33 11.87
CA ARG A 246 -11.96 -1.08 12.63
C ARG A 246 -11.63 0.11 11.74
N ASN A 247 -11.84 1.33 12.26
CA ASN A 247 -11.55 2.56 11.53
C ASN A 247 -10.03 2.82 11.43
N LEU A 248 -9.29 2.56 12.50
CA LEU A 248 -7.83 2.65 12.53
C LEU A 248 -7.24 1.31 12.15
N ILE A 249 -7.04 1.10 10.87
CA ILE A 249 -6.68 -0.17 10.25
C ILE A 249 -5.49 -0.83 10.95
N ILE A 250 -5.66 -2.11 11.31
CA ILE A 250 -4.60 -3.05 11.63
C ILE A 250 -4.58 -4.16 10.58
N TYR A 251 -3.42 -4.76 10.39
CA TYR A 251 -3.26 -5.84 9.43
C TYR A 251 -2.07 -6.73 9.82
N GLY A 252 -2.14 -7.99 9.44
CA GLY A 252 -1.08 -8.94 9.72
C GLY A 252 -0.97 -10.05 8.70
N GLN A 253 0.16 -10.73 8.72
CA GLN A 253 0.39 -11.94 7.94
C GLN A 253 1.26 -12.93 8.70
N ARG A 254 1.12 -14.23 8.37
CA ARG A 254 2.09 -15.25 8.70
C ARG A 254 3.20 -15.23 7.66
N THR A 255 4.43 -15.00 8.09
CA THR A 255 5.60 -15.04 7.23
C THR A 255 6.05 -16.48 6.94
N LYS A 256 6.90 -16.68 5.91
CA LYS A 256 7.41 -18.01 5.54
C LYS A 256 8.20 -18.69 6.68
N ASP A 257 8.86 -17.90 7.54
CA ASP A 257 9.58 -18.38 8.73
C ASP A 257 8.72 -18.42 10.01
N ASN A 258 7.39 -18.48 9.85
CA ASN A 258 6.41 -18.62 10.93
C ASN A 258 6.45 -17.49 11.97
N ARG A 259 6.71 -16.28 11.59
CA ARG A 259 6.47 -15.10 12.42
C ARG A 259 5.09 -14.51 12.10
N ILE A 260 4.55 -13.73 13.00
CA ILE A 260 3.45 -12.83 12.70
C ILE A 260 4.05 -11.44 12.50
N ALA A 261 4.04 -10.97 11.25
CA ALA A 261 4.26 -9.56 10.93
C ALA A 261 2.92 -8.84 11.09
N PHE A 262 2.87 -7.82 11.95
CA PHE A 262 1.64 -7.12 12.30
C PHE A 262 1.86 -5.62 12.32
N GLY A 263 0.95 -4.88 11.73
CA GLY A 263 1.07 -3.44 11.59
C GLY A 263 -0.26 -2.71 11.72
N GLY A 264 -0.16 -1.40 11.72
CA GLY A 264 -1.36 -0.57 11.77
C GLY A 264 -1.06 0.88 11.46
N ARG A 265 -2.13 1.61 11.15
CA ARG A 265 -2.12 3.06 11.06
C ARG A 265 -2.24 3.66 12.47
N GLY A 266 -1.79 4.87 12.67
CA GLY A 266 -1.87 5.55 13.97
C GLY A 266 -0.63 6.37 14.28
N ALA A 267 0.41 6.29 13.45
CA ALA A 267 1.55 7.16 13.57
C ALA A 267 1.23 8.56 13.03
N PRO A 268 1.55 9.63 13.78
CA PRO A 268 1.07 10.95 13.48
C PRO A 268 1.79 11.59 12.29
N TYR A 269 1.08 12.43 11.54
CA TYR A 269 1.68 13.38 10.62
C TYR A 269 2.62 14.36 11.35
N HIS A 270 3.75 14.64 10.75
CA HIS A 270 4.75 15.56 11.29
C HIS A 270 4.74 16.91 10.55
N PHE A 271 4.65 18.00 11.30
CA PHE A 271 4.57 19.37 10.77
C PHE A 271 5.60 19.64 9.68
N GLY A 272 5.16 20.23 8.56
CA GLY A 272 6.01 20.56 7.41
C GLY A 272 6.40 19.35 6.56
N SER A 273 5.64 18.25 6.61
CA SER A 273 5.92 16.99 5.88
C SER A 273 7.30 16.42 6.17
N ARG A 274 7.77 16.54 7.40
CA ARG A 274 9.10 16.06 7.79
C ARG A 274 9.14 14.53 7.80
N ILE A 275 10.17 13.99 7.15
CA ILE A 275 10.50 12.56 7.16
C ILE A 275 11.83 12.40 7.90
N LYS A 276 11.86 11.56 8.95
CA LYS A 276 13.06 11.33 9.77
C LYS A 276 13.05 9.88 10.26
N ALA A 277 14.23 9.25 10.33
CA ALA A 277 14.39 7.87 10.80
C ALA A 277 13.77 7.60 12.19
N LYS A 278 13.81 8.57 13.10
CA LYS A 278 13.18 8.45 14.43
C LYS A 278 11.66 8.31 14.41
N TYR A 279 11.00 8.54 13.27
CA TYR A 279 9.55 8.36 13.10
C TYR A 279 9.20 6.94 12.66
N ASP A 280 10.18 6.17 12.21
CA ASP A 280 10.04 4.76 11.82
C ASP A 280 9.91 3.85 13.04
N THR A 281 10.35 4.31 14.23
CA THR A 281 10.31 3.56 15.48
C THR A 281 9.77 4.42 16.61
N VAL A 282 8.47 4.30 16.90
CA VAL A 282 7.79 5.02 18.01
C VAL A 282 7.33 4.01 19.04
N ALA A 283 8.04 3.93 20.16
CA ALA A 283 7.83 2.90 21.21
C ALA A 283 6.35 2.74 21.60
N LYS A 284 5.67 3.84 21.94
CA LYS A 284 4.25 3.83 22.35
C LYS A 284 3.32 3.18 21.30
N ILE A 285 3.60 3.37 20.01
CA ILE A 285 2.78 2.78 18.94
C ILE A 285 3.11 1.31 18.78
N HIS A 286 4.38 0.91 18.82
CA HIS A 286 4.78 -0.49 18.77
C HIS A 286 4.23 -1.29 19.96
N GLU A 287 4.24 -0.72 21.16
CA GLU A 287 3.61 -1.31 22.35
C GLU A 287 2.09 -1.45 22.19
N HIS A 288 1.44 -0.47 21.55
CA HIS A 288 0.02 -0.57 21.23
C HIS A 288 -0.24 -1.72 20.25
N LEU A 289 0.54 -1.82 19.16
CA LEU A 289 0.41 -2.93 18.20
C LEU A 289 0.65 -4.29 18.86
N GLU A 290 1.61 -4.40 19.78
CA GLU A 290 1.86 -5.63 20.53
C GLU A 290 0.65 -6.00 21.40
N ARG A 291 0.07 -5.04 22.13
CA ARG A 291 -1.15 -5.27 22.92
C ARG A 291 -2.33 -5.69 22.05
N GLU A 292 -2.52 -5.04 20.90
CA GLU A 292 -3.58 -5.37 19.94
C GLU A 292 -3.43 -6.79 19.38
N LEU A 293 -2.22 -7.18 18.97
CA LEU A 293 -1.95 -8.53 18.48
C LEU A 293 -2.24 -9.58 19.54
N LYS A 294 -1.74 -9.38 20.78
CA LYS A 294 -1.95 -10.29 21.90
C LYS A 294 -3.40 -10.32 22.40
N SER A 295 -4.11 -9.20 22.29
CA SER A 295 -5.56 -9.14 22.55
C SER A 295 -6.36 -9.88 21.49
N MET A 296 -5.93 -9.82 20.23
CA MET A 296 -6.58 -10.53 19.13
C MET A 296 -6.35 -12.04 19.23
N PHE A 297 -5.12 -12.44 19.54
CA PHE A 297 -4.69 -13.83 19.66
C PHE A 297 -3.96 -14.07 21.00
N PRO A 298 -4.69 -14.32 22.11
CA PRO A 298 -4.08 -14.48 23.45
C PRO A 298 -3.04 -15.60 23.52
N THR A 299 -3.19 -16.66 22.73
CA THR A 299 -2.20 -17.74 22.58
C THR A 299 -0.81 -17.22 22.22
N LEU A 300 -0.74 -16.07 21.53
CA LEU A 300 0.52 -15.42 21.18
C LEU A 300 1.13 -14.60 22.32
N GLY A 301 0.50 -14.53 23.49
CA GLY A 301 0.92 -13.71 24.63
C GLY A 301 2.32 -14.02 25.13
N GLY A 302 2.75 -15.27 25.05
CA GLY A 302 4.09 -15.73 25.48
C GLY A 302 5.22 -15.46 24.49
N TYR A 303 4.91 -15.09 23.24
CA TYR A 303 5.93 -14.87 22.23
C TYR A 303 6.41 -13.43 22.23
N ARG A 304 7.74 -13.26 22.04
CA ARG A 304 8.40 -11.95 22.07
C ARG A 304 8.29 -11.21 20.74
N ILE A 305 8.19 -9.89 20.79
CA ILE A 305 8.36 -9.03 19.61
C ILE A 305 9.85 -8.76 19.40
N THR A 306 10.39 -9.27 18.30
CA THR A 306 11.81 -9.20 17.98
C THR A 306 12.18 -8.09 17.00
N HIS A 307 11.20 -7.61 16.22
CA HIS A 307 11.43 -6.56 15.22
C HIS A 307 10.38 -5.46 15.36
N ARG A 308 10.82 -4.22 15.18
CA ARG A 308 10.01 -2.99 15.17
C ARG A 308 10.52 -2.07 14.10
N TRP A 309 9.66 -1.65 13.19
CA TRP A 309 10.02 -0.75 12.10
C TRP A 309 8.80 0.03 11.62
N GLY A 310 9.01 0.92 10.63
CA GLY A 310 7.96 1.67 9.99
C GLY A 310 8.43 2.30 8.69
N GLY A 311 7.52 2.98 8.01
CA GLY A 311 7.80 3.69 6.78
C GLY A 311 6.75 4.73 6.46
N ALA A 312 7.16 5.75 5.73
CA ALA A 312 6.28 6.81 5.26
C ALA A 312 5.52 6.36 4.00
N LEU A 313 4.21 6.59 4.01
CA LEU A 313 3.29 6.39 2.89
C LEU A 313 2.87 7.75 2.36
N GLY A 314 2.75 7.92 1.05
CA GLY A 314 2.22 9.13 0.42
C GLY A 314 0.71 9.11 0.36
N VAL A 315 0.07 10.13 0.90
CA VAL A 315 -1.37 10.33 0.83
C VAL A 315 -1.67 11.58 0.03
N THR A 316 -2.38 11.43 -1.08
CA THR A 316 -2.94 12.52 -1.88
C THR A 316 -4.12 13.17 -1.15
N ARG A 317 -4.45 14.42 -1.48
CA ARG A 317 -5.50 15.18 -0.76
C ARG A 317 -6.88 14.53 -0.87
N ASP A 318 -7.18 13.95 -2.01
CA ASP A 318 -8.41 13.25 -2.34
C ASP A 318 -8.33 11.73 -2.14
N TRP A 319 -7.19 11.22 -1.67
CA TRP A 319 -6.94 9.78 -1.46
C TRP A 319 -6.92 8.95 -2.73
N MET A 320 -6.94 9.56 -3.92
CA MET A 320 -6.91 8.84 -5.19
C MET A 320 -5.48 8.55 -5.64
N ALA A 321 -5.19 7.29 -6.02
CA ALA A 321 -3.97 6.94 -6.72
C ALA A 321 -4.01 7.46 -8.16
N SER A 322 -2.87 7.83 -8.70
CA SER A 322 -2.82 8.35 -10.07
C SER A 322 -1.57 7.95 -10.82
N VAL A 323 -1.73 7.87 -12.15
CA VAL A 323 -0.67 7.68 -13.13
C VAL A 323 -0.80 8.78 -14.16
N ASN A 324 0.24 9.59 -14.32
CA ASN A 324 0.21 10.78 -15.17
C ASN A 324 1.42 10.82 -16.09
N LEU A 325 1.18 11.19 -17.35
CA LEU A 325 2.21 11.57 -18.31
C LEU A 325 1.82 12.87 -18.99
N ASN A 326 2.65 13.89 -18.85
CA ASN A 326 2.49 15.10 -19.65
C ASN A 326 3.19 14.90 -21.01
N PRO A 327 2.45 14.88 -22.13
CA PRO A 327 3.03 14.57 -23.45
C PRO A 327 3.97 15.66 -23.96
N VAL A 328 3.83 16.90 -23.49
CA VAL A 328 4.66 18.04 -23.90
C VAL A 328 5.98 18.08 -23.13
N THR A 329 5.88 18.06 -21.79
CA THR A 329 7.07 18.14 -20.93
C THR A 329 7.77 16.81 -20.72
N LYS A 330 7.16 15.68 -21.12
CA LYS A 330 7.67 14.33 -20.89
C LYS A 330 7.91 14.01 -19.41
N LEU A 331 7.24 14.74 -18.52
CA LEU A 331 7.23 14.45 -17.10
C LEU A 331 6.12 13.43 -16.80
N ALA A 332 6.51 12.32 -16.18
CA ALA A 332 5.60 11.25 -15.76
C ALA A 332 5.61 11.11 -14.25
N GLN A 333 4.51 10.61 -13.68
CA GLN A 333 4.36 10.43 -12.24
C GLN A 333 3.39 9.31 -11.93
N ALA A 334 3.70 8.53 -10.89
CA ALA A 334 2.72 7.64 -10.26
C ALA A 334 2.89 7.64 -8.75
N GLY A 335 1.76 7.49 -8.02
CA GLY A 335 1.76 7.50 -6.56
C GLY A 335 0.37 7.73 -5.98
N GLY A 336 0.33 8.03 -4.67
CA GLY A 336 -0.92 8.25 -3.95
C GLY A 336 -1.62 6.95 -3.57
N TYR A 337 -0.87 5.88 -3.33
CA TYR A 337 -1.42 4.54 -3.06
C TYR A 337 -2.05 4.39 -1.67
N VAL A 338 -1.82 5.33 -0.77
CA VAL A 338 -2.48 5.42 0.55
C VAL A 338 -2.38 4.12 1.38
N GLY A 339 -1.31 3.34 1.19
CA GLY A 339 -1.07 2.07 1.88
C GLY A 339 -1.41 0.82 1.08
N ASP A 340 -2.16 0.92 -0.01
CA ASP A 340 -2.53 -0.21 -0.90
C ASP A 340 -1.54 -0.33 -2.07
N GLY A 341 -0.24 -0.11 -1.80
CA GLY A 341 0.78 0.18 -2.80
C GLY A 341 1.47 -1.02 -3.44
N VAL A 342 1.35 -2.25 -2.96
CA VAL A 342 2.11 -3.38 -3.51
C VAL A 342 1.63 -3.69 -4.94
N SER A 343 0.38 -4.05 -5.11
CA SER A 343 -0.20 -4.34 -6.44
C SER A 343 -0.53 -3.07 -7.23
N THR A 344 -0.96 -1.98 -6.56
CA THR A 344 -1.24 -0.72 -7.27
C THR A 344 0.02 -0.13 -7.91
N SER A 345 1.20 -0.25 -7.28
CA SER A 345 2.46 0.23 -7.89
C SER A 345 2.92 -0.62 -9.06
N HIS A 346 2.61 -1.92 -9.07
CA HIS A 346 2.83 -2.79 -10.21
C HIS A 346 1.96 -2.36 -11.39
N LEU A 347 0.64 -2.22 -11.18
CA LEU A 347 -0.29 -1.73 -12.18
C LEU A 347 0.12 -0.36 -12.71
N ALA A 348 0.49 0.56 -11.81
CA ALA A 348 0.95 1.89 -12.16
C ALA A 348 2.25 1.88 -12.98
N GLY A 349 3.22 1.03 -12.60
CA GLY A 349 4.48 0.89 -13.34
C GLY A 349 4.30 0.36 -14.74
N LYS A 350 3.41 -0.65 -14.92
CA LYS A 350 3.03 -1.17 -16.23
C LYS A 350 2.34 -0.07 -17.06
N THR A 351 1.35 0.60 -16.49
CA THR A 351 0.62 1.69 -17.16
C THR A 351 1.55 2.83 -17.58
N LEU A 352 2.51 3.24 -16.71
CA LEU A 352 3.51 4.26 -17.08
C LEU A 352 4.36 3.83 -18.26
N ALA A 353 4.81 2.58 -18.28
CA ALA A 353 5.60 2.06 -19.39
C ALA A 353 4.80 2.11 -20.72
N ASP A 354 3.54 1.68 -20.69
CA ASP A 354 2.66 1.72 -21.86
C ASP A 354 2.44 3.16 -22.35
N LEU A 355 2.19 4.11 -21.44
CA LEU A 355 2.02 5.53 -21.78
C LEU A 355 3.30 6.13 -22.38
N ILE A 356 4.46 5.85 -21.80
CA ILE A 356 5.76 6.36 -22.28
C ILE A 356 6.09 5.82 -23.68
N LEU A 357 5.77 4.55 -23.93
CA LEU A 357 6.01 3.90 -25.23
C LEU A 357 4.90 4.16 -26.25
N GLY A 358 3.80 4.81 -25.85
CA GLY A 358 2.64 5.03 -26.72
C GLY A 358 1.89 3.74 -27.07
N ILE A 359 1.97 2.71 -26.25
CA ILE A 359 1.30 1.42 -26.46
C ILE A 359 -0.14 1.51 -25.96
N PRO A 360 -1.15 1.35 -26.80
CA PRO A 360 -2.53 1.31 -26.37
C PRO A 360 -2.82 0.00 -25.61
N SER A 361 -3.10 0.11 -24.32
CA SER A 361 -3.44 -1.02 -23.47
C SER A 361 -4.74 -0.76 -22.70
N PRO A 362 -5.42 -1.80 -22.17
CA PRO A 362 -6.54 -1.61 -21.24
C PRO A 362 -6.16 -0.76 -20.03
N GLU A 363 -4.94 -0.93 -19.51
CA GLU A 363 -4.43 -0.23 -18.35
C GLU A 363 -4.24 1.28 -18.60
N SER A 364 -3.88 1.68 -19.82
CA SER A 364 -3.73 3.09 -20.20
C SER A 364 -5.05 3.86 -20.27
N ARG A 365 -6.20 3.18 -20.14
CA ARG A 365 -7.55 3.75 -20.15
C ARG A 365 -8.25 3.69 -18.79
N LEU A 366 -7.59 3.18 -17.75
CA LEU A 366 -8.15 3.11 -16.39
C LEU A 366 -8.37 4.51 -15.81
N CYS A 367 -9.36 4.64 -14.94
CA CYS A 367 -9.79 5.92 -14.37
C CYS A 367 -8.73 6.64 -13.53
N PHE A 368 -7.66 5.96 -13.10
CA PHE A 368 -6.54 6.58 -12.37
C PHE A 368 -5.52 7.26 -13.30
N VAL A 369 -5.65 7.07 -14.63
CA VAL A 369 -4.77 7.71 -15.62
C VAL A 369 -5.18 9.17 -15.80
N ASN A 370 -4.19 10.07 -15.76
CA ASN A 370 -4.37 11.52 -15.85
C ASN A 370 -5.22 12.15 -14.73
N HIS A 371 -5.50 11.42 -13.65
CA HIS A 371 -6.15 12.01 -12.50
C HIS A 371 -5.22 13.01 -11.79
N GLN A 372 -5.74 14.20 -11.48
CA GLN A 372 -5.00 15.30 -10.87
C GLN A 372 -5.51 15.58 -9.46
N SER A 373 -4.87 14.99 -8.48
CA SER A 373 -5.19 15.29 -7.08
C SER A 373 -4.90 16.75 -6.72
N PRO A 374 -5.79 17.44 -6.00
CA PRO A 374 -5.54 18.79 -5.52
C PRO A 374 -4.36 18.83 -4.54
N ASN A 375 -3.77 19.99 -4.37
CA ASN A 375 -2.73 20.18 -3.37
C ASN A 375 -3.31 20.16 -1.96
N TRP A 376 -2.57 19.56 -1.03
CA TRP A 376 -2.85 19.72 0.40
C TRP A 376 -2.83 21.19 0.82
N GLU A 377 -3.58 21.50 1.86
CA GLU A 377 -3.62 22.82 2.48
C GLU A 377 -2.23 23.28 2.95
N VAL A 378 -2.05 24.57 3.14
CA VAL A 378 -0.83 25.12 3.75
C VAL A 378 -0.77 24.80 5.24
N GLU A 379 0.42 24.77 5.82
CA GLU A 379 0.55 24.71 7.29
C GLU A 379 0.07 26.02 7.93
N PRO A 380 -0.56 25.99 9.11
CA PRO A 380 -0.77 24.83 9.98
C PRO A 380 -2.06 24.02 9.69
N LEU A 381 -2.91 24.42 8.76
CA LEU A 381 -4.21 23.81 8.51
C LEU A 381 -4.10 22.31 8.20
N ARG A 382 -3.15 21.93 7.35
CA ARG A 382 -2.86 20.53 7.02
C ARG A 382 -2.50 19.71 8.26
N PHE A 383 -1.66 20.25 9.14
CA PHE A 383 -1.26 19.58 10.37
C PHE A 383 -2.45 19.36 11.30
N ILE A 384 -3.28 20.37 11.49
CA ILE A 384 -4.47 20.30 12.35
C ILE A 384 -5.45 19.26 11.79
N ALA A 385 -5.73 19.33 10.49
CA ALA A 385 -6.67 18.41 9.84
C ALA A 385 -6.19 16.95 9.93
N ALA A 386 -4.93 16.66 9.57
CA ALA A 386 -4.38 15.31 9.61
C ALA A 386 -4.35 14.73 11.03
N ARG A 387 -3.93 15.53 12.02
CA ARG A 387 -3.92 15.10 13.43
C ARG A 387 -5.33 14.91 13.97
N GLY A 388 -6.25 15.84 13.67
CA GLY A 388 -7.64 15.75 14.07
C GLY A 388 -8.33 14.51 13.54
N ALA A 389 -8.13 14.20 12.27
CA ALA A 389 -8.69 12.99 11.65
C ALA A 389 -8.19 11.69 12.32
N MET A 390 -6.91 11.62 12.68
CA MET A 390 -6.35 10.45 13.37
C MET A 390 -6.90 10.29 14.79
N VAL A 391 -7.01 11.38 15.55
CA VAL A 391 -7.61 11.35 16.89
C VAL A 391 -9.07 10.94 16.80
N ALA A 392 -9.82 11.49 15.85
CA ALA A 392 -11.22 11.13 15.61
C ALA A 392 -11.39 9.64 15.27
N ALA A 393 -10.51 9.07 14.43
CA ALA A 393 -10.54 7.64 14.11
C ALA A 393 -10.30 6.75 15.35
N GLY A 394 -9.32 7.10 16.18
CA GLY A 394 -9.06 6.38 17.44
C GLY A 394 -10.22 6.47 18.44
N LEU A 395 -10.85 7.65 18.58
CA LEU A 395 -12.05 7.82 19.41
C LEU A 395 -13.24 7.03 18.87
N ALA A 396 -13.42 6.99 17.54
CA ALA A 396 -14.46 6.18 16.92
C ALA A 396 -14.31 4.70 17.27
N ASP A 397 -13.09 4.15 17.17
CA ASP A 397 -12.83 2.75 17.50
C ASP A 397 -13.05 2.47 19.00
N GLN A 398 -12.68 3.39 19.88
CA GLN A 398 -12.91 3.24 21.32
C GLN A 398 -14.42 3.24 21.64
N ILE A 399 -15.19 4.16 21.05
CA ILE A 399 -16.66 4.22 21.24
C ILE A 399 -17.31 2.93 20.71
N GLU A 400 -16.94 2.50 19.52
CA GLU A 400 -17.47 1.28 18.91
C GLU A 400 -17.08 0.02 19.67
N GLY A 401 -15.85 -0.04 20.20
CA GLY A 401 -15.37 -1.15 21.03
C GLY A 401 -16.12 -1.30 22.36
N THR A 402 -16.62 -0.19 22.91
CA THR A 402 -17.38 -0.18 24.18
C THR A 402 -18.88 -0.33 23.96
N THR A 403 -19.45 0.30 22.91
CA THR A 403 -20.90 0.33 22.69
C THR A 403 -21.40 -0.77 21.75
N GLY A 404 -20.51 -1.35 20.93
CA GLY A 404 -20.84 -2.27 19.84
C GLY A 404 -21.53 -1.59 18.64
N ARG A 405 -21.83 -0.29 18.71
CA ARG A 405 -22.59 0.45 17.71
C ARG A 405 -21.69 1.36 16.86
N SER A 406 -21.99 1.47 15.57
CA SER A 406 -21.27 2.38 14.65
C SER A 406 -21.37 3.83 15.12
N SER A 407 -20.22 4.51 15.22
CA SER A 407 -20.15 5.91 15.63
C SER A 407 -20.47 6.85 14.45
N PHE A 408 -21.02 8.03 14.77
CA PHE A 408 -21.22 9.09 13.76
C PHE A 408 -19.88 9.58 13.18
N ILE A 409 -18.82 9.56 14.00
CA ILE A 409 -17.45 9.93 13.61
C ILE A 409 -16.96 9.03 12.47
N SER A 410 -17.21 7.72 12.56
CA SER A 410 -16.83 6.74 11.51
C SER A 410 -17.48 7.05 10.16
N LYS A 411 -18.73 7.54 10.15
CA LYS A 411 -19.42 7.93 8.91
C LYS A 411 -18.75 9.14 8.25
N ILE A 412 -18.38 10.14 9.05
CA ILE A 412 -17.67 11.33 8.56
C ILE A 412 -16.30 10.96 7.99
N ILE A 413 -15.54 10.10 8.69
CA ILE A 413 -14.22 9.68 8.22
C ILE A 413 -14.32 8.97 6.87
N ARG A 414 -15.24 8.03 6.70
CA ARG A 414 -15.45 7.34 5.42
C ARG A 414 -15.83 8.30 4.29
N TRP A 415 -16.73 9.24 4.56
CA TRP A 415 -17.08 10.25 3.57
C TRP A 415 -15.89 11.11 3.14
N LEU A 416 -15.02 11.51 4.09
CA LEU A 416 -13.83 12.31 3.80
C LEU A 416 -12.74 11.55 3.04
N THR A 417 -12.67 10.22 3.20
CA THR A 417 -11.60 9.38 2.62
C THR A 417 -12.02 8.63 1.36
N GLY A 418 -13.28 8.70 0.96
CA GLY A 418 -13.81 7.98 -0.20
C GLY A 418 -13.88 6.45 -0.02
N ARG A 419 -13.87 5.97 1.23
CA ARG A 419 -13.83 4.54 1.61
C ARG A 419 -15.13 4.07 2.24
#